data_a2e53b9802b4d23161ba0e45bb2b76a8
#
_entry.id   a2e53b9802b4d23161ba0e45bb2b76a8
#
_cell.length_a   1.000
_cell.length_b   1.000
_cell.length_c   1.000
_cell.angle_alpha   90.00
_cell.angle_beta   90.00
_cell.angle_gamma   90.00
#
_symmetry.space_group_name_H-M   'P 1'
#
loop_
_entity.id
_entity.type
_entity.pdbx_description
1 polymer ?
#
loop_
_entity_poly.entity_id
_entity_poly.type
_entity_poly.pdbx_seq_one_letter_code
_entity_poly.pdbx_strand_id
1 'polypeptide(L)'
;LSFPNVVFSVSRVYPFRRKEAVGKQRWYEKISFTYTGTLGNNVKVKERDLFTDRMFKQMKNGVNHNIPISTSLNLLNYINVSPSANYQERWYFRKIDKEWDPVSRSVVNGDTTTGFYRLYDYSFSVSATTKLYGTYQFKKTAAVQAFRHTLTPTISFNYRPDFGAAKYGYYKYVQSDTLGNMRRYSPFEEGLYGVPSAGRSAGISFGLTQ
;
A
#
# COMPACT_ATOMS: atom_id res chain seq x y z
N LEU A 1 13.52 10.27 19.03
CA LEU A 1 14.73 10.13 18.21
C LEU A 1 14.45 9.12 17.10
N SER A 2 14.79 9.43 15.86
CA SER A 2 14.76 8.50 14.74
C SER A 2 16.11 8.53 14.03
N PHE A 3 16.83 7.42 14.09
CA PHE A 3 18.16 7.29 13.45
C PHE A 3 18.67 5.85 13.55
N PRO A 4 19.28 5.30 12.50
CA PRO A 4 19.28 5.82 11.12
C PRO A 4 17.99 5.51 10.39
N ASN A 5 17.62 6.37 9.42
CA ASN A 5 16.62 6.07 8.42
C ASN A 5 17.32 5.98 7.05
N VAL A 6 17.19 4.85 6.39
CA VAL A 6 17.79 4.61 5.07
C VAL A 6 16.69 4.30 4.07
N VAL A 7 16.69 5.03 2.97
CA VAL A 7 15.80 4.76 1.83
C VAL A 7 16.64 4.36 0.64
N PHE A 8 16.34 3.21 0.09
CA PHE A 8 16.89 2.71 -1.17
C PHE A 8 15.77 2.60 -2.19
N SER A 9 15.95 3.18 -3.36
CA SER A 9 14.96 3.10 -4.44
C SER A 9 15.59 2.70 -5.76
N VAL A 10 14.87 1.86 -6.48
CA VAL A 10 15.16 1.52 -7.88
C VAL A 10 14.12 2.21 -8.73
N SER A 11 14.57 3.05 -9.65
CA SER A 11 13.70 3.72 -10.61
C SER A 11 13.05 2.71 -11.55
N ARG A 12 12.04 3.17 -12.29
CA ARG A 12 11.20 2.31 -13.15
C ARG A 12 12.00 1.38 -14.05
N VAL A 13 11.79 0.07 -13.86
CA VAL A 13 12.40 -1.01 -14.64
C VAL A 13 11.33 -1.64 -15.53
N TYR A 14 11.71 -1.97 -16.75
CA TYR A 14 10.88 -2.69 -17.73
C TYR A 14 11.51 -4.06 -18.01
N PRO A 15 11.20 -5.09 -17.23
CA PRO A 15 11.93 -6.36 -17.28
C PRO A 15 11.75 -7.13 -18.59
N PHE A 16 10.64 -6.88 -19.29
CA PHE A 16 10.29 -7.60 -20.52
C PHE A 16 10.54 -6.78 -21.79
N ARG A 17 11.16 -5.59 -21.64
CA ARG A 17 11.44 -4.72 -22.79
C ARG A 17 12.60 -5.26 -23.61
N ARG A 18 12.40 -5.45 -24.91
CA ARG A 18 13.45 -5.81 -25.84
C ARG A 18 14.52 -4.72 -25.90
N LYS A 19 15.80 -5.13 -25.98
CA LYS A 19 16.92 -4.18 -26.13
C LYS A 19 16.86 -3.45 -27.47
N GLU A 20 16.51 -4.17 -28.53
CA GLU A 20 16.36 -3.63 -29.89
C GLU A 20 14.90 -3.83 -30.33
N ALA A 21 14.10 -2.80 -30.13
CA ALA A 21 12.69 -2.83 -30.47
C ALA A 21 12.49 -2.33 -31.91
N VAL A 22 12.27 -3.25 -32.85
CA VAL A 22 11.78 -2.94 -34.18
C VAL A 22 10.24 -3.07 -34.18
N GLY A 23 9.54 -2.00 -34.57
CA GLY A 23 8.08 -1.95 -34.64
C GLY A 23 7.37 -1.56 -33.34
N LYS A 24 6.04 -1.83 -33.27
CA LYS A 24 5.21 -1.48 -32.10
C LYS A 24 5.59 -2.30 -30.87
N GLN A 25 5.65 -1.64 -29.71
CA GLN A 25 5.85 -2.33 -28.42
C GLN A 25 4.70 -3.28 -28.14
N ARG A 26 5.03 -4.50 -27.72
CA ARG A 26 4.06 -5.50 -27.26
C ARG A 26 3.53 -5.12 -25.88
N TRP A 27 2.34 -5.60 -25.53
CA TRP A 27 1.68 -5.24 -24.27
C TRP A 27 2.51 -5.57 -23.02
N TYR A 28 3.23 -6.68 -23.00
CA TYR A 28 4.07 -7.09 -21.87
C TYR A 28 5.36 -6.26 -21.74
N GLU A 29 5.85 -5.65 -22.82
CA GLU A 29 7.02 -4.77 -22.80
C GLU A 29 6.75 -3.45 -22.06
N LYS A 30 5.48 -3.13 -21.86
CA LYS A 30 5.02 -1.97 -21.09
C LYS A 30 4.88 -2.22 -19.59
N ILE A 31 5.02 -3.49 -19.17
CA ILE A 31 5.01 -3.84 -17.75
C ILE A 31 6.23 -3.23 -17.10
N SER A 32 6.00 -2.43 -16.09
CA SER A 32 7.05 -1.77 -15.31
C SER A 32 6.83 -1.96 -13.83
N PHE A 33 7.90 -1.96 -13.09
CA PHE A 33 7.88 -1.88 -11.64
C PHE A 33 8.91 -0.88 -11.13
N THR A 34 8.68 -0.39 -9.93
CA THR A 34 9.65 0.34 -9.13
C THR A 34 9.84 -0.42 -7.83
N TYR A 35 10.92 -0.17 -7.14
CA TYR A 35 11.17 -0.72 -5.81
C TYR A 35 11.58 0.39 -4.87
N THR A 36 11.01 0.39 -3.67
CA THR A 36 11.44 1.27 -2.59
C THR A 36 11.58 0.46 -1.31
N GLY A 37 12.79 0.39 -0.79
CA GLY A 37 13.11 -0.18 0.51
C GLY A 37 13.38 0.92 1.52
N THR A 38 12.73 0.88 2.67
CA THR A 38 12.92 1.86 3.76
C THR A 38 13.27 1.11 5.03
N LEU A 39 14.48 1.30 5.53
CA LEU A 39 14.89 0.86 6.86
C LEU A 39 14.69 2.03 7.82
N GLY A 40 13.97 1.80 8.91
CA GLY A 40 13.71 2.82 9.91
C GLY A 40 13.97 2.33 11.32
N ASN A 41 14.46 3.24 12.14
CA ASN A 41 14.55 3.08 13.57
C ASN A 41 13.92 4.29 14.26
N ASN A 42 13.08 4.03 15.24
CA ASN A 42 12.44 5.09 16.03
C ASN A 42 12.43 4.70 17.50
N VAL A 43 12.74 5.63 18.35
CA VAL A 43 12.67 5.44 19.79
C VAL A 43 12.10 6.68 20.47
N LYS A 44 11.22 6.46 21.44
CA LYS A 44 10.66 7.49 22.33
C LYS A 44 11.08 7.17 23.74
N VAL A 45 12.09 7.86 24.24
CA VAL A 45 12.61 7.73 25.60
C VAL A 45 12.80 9.11 26.22
N LYS A 46 12.88 9.18 27.56
CA LYS A 46 13.29 10.40 28.26
C LYS A 46 14.78 10.64 28.02
N GLU A 47 15.21 11.89 28.08
CA GLU A 47 16.61 12.28 27.86
C GLU A 47 17.60 11.48 28.71
N ARG A 48 17.27 11.26 30.00
CA ARG A 48 18.09 10.47 30.93
C ARG A 48 18.28 8.99 30.54
N ASP A 49 17.41 8.47 29.67
CA ASP A 49 17.42 7.07 29.21
C ASP A 49 18.13 6.94 27.83
N LEU A 50 18.67 8.06 27.27
CA LEU A 50 19.41 8.03 26.02
C LEU A 50 20.71 7.22 26.18
N PHE A 51 20.98 6.38 25.18
CA PHE A 51 22.15 5.49 25.10
C PHE A 51 22.23 4.42 26.20
N THR A 52 21.11 4.15 26.90
CA THR A 52 20.99 3.05 27.85
C THR A 52 20.36 1.81 27.22
N ASP A 53 20.50 0.66 27.90
CA ASP A 53 19.83 -0.59 27.48
C ASP A 53 18.31 -0.45 27.33
N ARG A 54 17.71 0.45 28.15
CA ARG A 54 16.28 0.76 28.05
C ARG A 54 15.93 1.37 26.69
N MET A 55 16.76 2.27 26.17
CA MET A 55 16.55 2.84 24.84
C MET A 55 16.56 1.75 23.76
N PHE A 56 17.55 0.86 23.78
CA PHE A 56 17.68 -0.22 22.80
C PHE A 56 16.50 -1.21 22.88
N LYS A 57 16.02 -1.52 24.07
CA LYS A 57 14.84 -2.36 24.28
C LYS A 57 13.54 -1.72 23.77
N GLN A 58 13.43 -0.39 23.81
CA GLN A 58 12.24 0.32 23.34
C GLN A 58 12.33 0.74 21.88
N MET A 59 13.48 0.56 21.23
CA MET A 59 13.67 0.94 19.84
C MET A 59 12.74 0.14 18.91
N LYS A 60 11.96 0.86 18.13
CA LYS A 60 11.11 0.28 17.07
C LYS A 60 11.92 0.30 15.78
N ASN A 61 12.27 -0.86 15.31
CA ASN A 61 13.02 -1.03 14.07
C ASN A 61 12.21 -1.89 13.08
N GLY A 62 12.48 -1.69 11.81
CA GLY A 62 11.83 -2.45 10.77
C GLY A 62 12.32 -2.06 9.38
N VAL A 63 11.99 -2.89 8.43
CA VAL A 63 12.21 -2.62 7.01
C VAL A 63 10.87 -2.72 6.28
N ASN A 64 10.62 -1.76 5.40
CA ASN A 64 9.45 -1.76 4.54
C ASN A 64 9.88 -1.82 3.08
N HIS A 65 9.37 -2.76 2.35
CA HIS A 65 9.56 -2.94 0.90
C HIS A 65 8.26 -2.61 0.21
N ASN A 66 8.31 -1.77 -0.82
CA ASN A 66 7.15 -1.43 -1.65
C ASN A 66 7.50 -1.62 -3.12
N ILE A 67 6.67 -2.40 -3.82
CA ILE A 67 6.87 -2.79 -5.21
C ILE A 67 5.57 -2.55 -6.00
N PRO A 68 5.31 -1.32 -6.45
CA PRO A 68 4.24 -1.06 -7.40
C PRO A 68 4.62 -1.58 -8.80
N ILE A 69 3.70 -2.34 -9.38
CA ILE A 69 3.78 -2.88 -10.73
C ILE A 69 2.66 -2.26 -11.55
N SER A 70 2.92 -1.79 -12.74
CA SER A 70 1.90 -1.18 -13.60
C SER A 70 2.18 -1.42 -15.07
N THR A 71 1.11 -1.41 -15.85
CA THR A 71 1.19 -1.40 -17.31
C THR A 71 0.07 -0.55 -17.89
N SER A 72 0.16 -0.22 -19.18
CA SER A 72 -0.86 0.54 -19.90
C SER A 72 -1.13 -0.12 -21.24
N LEU A 73 -2.40 -0.38 -21.50
CA LEU A 73 -2.90 -1.07 -22.69
C LEU A 73 -3.90 -0.18 -23.42
N ASN A 74 -3.73 -0.02 -24.72
CA ASN A 74 -4.74 0.63 -25.57
C ASN A 74 -5.64 -0.42 -26.20
N LEU A 75 -6.90 -0.46 -25.79
CA LEU A 75 -7.91 -1.29 -26.38
C LEU A 75 -8.68 -0.49 -27.44
N LEU A 76 -8.88 -1.11 -28.60
CA LEU A 76 -9.63 -0.53 -29.73
C LEU A 76 -9.12 0.87 -30.14
N ASN A 77 -7.90 1.22 -29.83
CA ASN A 77 -7.27 2.55 -30.04
C ASN A 77 -7.90 3.73 -29.28
N TYR A 78 -8.99 3.52 -28.54
CA TYR A 78 -9.75 4.58 -27.87
C TYR A 78 -9.82 4.44 -26.36
N ILE A 79 -9.71 3.22 -25.85
CA ILE A 79 -9.81 2.95 -24.41
C ILE A 79 -8.43 2.62 -23.88
N ASN A 80 -7.96 3.45 -22.94
CA ASN A 80 -6.72 3.18 -22.23
C ASN A 80 -7.05 2.41 -20.94
N VAL A 81 -6.55 1.17 -20.83
CA VAL A 81 -6.69 0.32 -19.65
C VAL A 81 -5.35 0.23 -18.94
N SER A 82 -5.35 0.56 -17.65
CA SER A 82 -4.15 0.63 -16.82
C SER A 82 -4.31 -0.32 -15.61
N PRO A 83 -3.98 -1.61 -15.79
CA PRO A 83 -3.88 -2.53 -14.66
C PRO A 83 -2.64 -2.23 -13.83
N SER A 84 -2.79 -2.33 -12.51
CA SER A 84 -1.70 -2.18 -11.56
C SER A 84 -1.86 -3.14 -10.39
N ALA A 85 -0.73 -3.49 -9.77
CA ALA A 85 -0.65 -4.25 -8.55
C ALA A 85 0.35 -3.57 -7.63
N ASN A 86 0.07 -3.54 -6.34
CA ASN A 86 1.04 -3.10 -5.36
C ASN A 86 1.34 -4.25 -4.42
N TYR A 87 2.60 -4.57 -4.24
CA TYR A 87 3.09 -5.52 -3.25
C TYR A 87 3.87 -4.76 -2.20
N GLN A 88 3.54 -5.00 -0.94
CA GLN A 88 4.22 -4.41 0.20
C GLN A 88 4.64 -5.51 1.16
N GLU A 89 5.87 -5.43 1.66
CA GLU A 89 6.40 -6.37 2.64
C GLU A 89 7.08 -5.61 3.77
N ARG A 90 6.82 -6.05 5.00
CA ARG A 90 7.34 -5.43 6.21
C ARG A 90 8.10 -6.46 7.01
N TRP A 91 9.30 -6.15 7.40
CA TRP A 91 10.13 -6.97 8.28
C TRP A 91 10.18 -6.34 9.66
N TYR A 92 9.84 -7.13 10.64
CA TYR A 92 9.92 -6.77 12.04
C TYR A 92 10.86 -7.72 12.76
N PHE A 93 11.56 -7.22 13.79
CA PHE A 93 12.51 -8.00 14.56
C PHE A 93 12.01 -8.31 15.96
N ARG A 94 10.78 -7.90 16.26
CA ARG A 94 10.07 -8.23 17.49
C ARG A 94 8.57 -8.23 17.26
N LYS A 95 7.87 -8.98 18.10
CA LYS A 95 6.41 -8.93 18.28
C LYS A 95 6.09 -8.75 19.75
N ILE A 96 4.95 -8.12 20.03
CA ILE A 96 4.44 -7.91 21.39
C ILE A 96 3.09 -8.58 21.48
N ASP A 97 3.00 -9.62 22.29
CA ASP A 97 1.72 -10.24 22.58
C ASP A 97 0.98 -9.41 23.64
N LYS A 98 -0.35 -9.38 23.55
CA LYS A 98 -1.19 -8.67 24.51
C LYS A 98 -1.92 -9.66 25.38
N GLU A 99 -2.12 -9.29 26.65
CA GLU A 99 -2.83 -10.09 27.64
C GLU A 99 -3.79 -9.22 28.45
N TRP A 100 -4.78 -9.88 29.04
CA TRP A 100 -5.72 -9.24 29.93
C TRP A 100 -5.15 -9.23 31.35
N ASP A 101 -5.05 -8.05 31.94
CA ASP A 101 -4.67 -7.91 33.35
C ASP A 101 -5.94 -7.72 34.20
N PRO A 102 -6.28 -8.69 35.04
CA PRO A 102 -7.48 -8.63 35.91
C PRO A 102 -7.36 -7.57 37.01
N VAL A 103 -6.13 -7.13 37.36
CA VAL A 103 -5.89 -6.12 38.40
C VAL A 103 -6.21 -4.74 37.87
N SER A 104 -5.60 -4.37 36.75
CA SER A 104 -5.85 -3.07 36.10
C SER A 104 -7.14 -3.06 35.28
N ARG A 105 -7.79 -4.21 35.09
CA ARG A 105 -8.98 -4.42 34.24
C ARG A 105 -8.78 -3.83 32.83
N SER A 106 -7.61 -4.07 32.25
CA SER A 106 -7.24 -3.54 30.95
C SER A 106 -6.35 -4.51 30.17
N VAL A 107 -6.31 -4.31 28.86
CA VAL A 107 -5.37 -5.01 27.99
C VAL A 107 -4.00 -4.37 28.12
N VAL A 108 -3.03 -5.15 28.51
CA VAL A 108 -1.63 -4.72 28.68
C VAL A 108 -0.72 -5.40 27.67
N ASN A 109 0.46 -4.84 27.46
CA ASN A 109 1.50 -5.50 26.71
C ASN A 109 2.10 -6.61 27.57
N GLY A 110 1.97 -7.84 27.10
CA GLY A 110 2.58 -9.02 27.69
C GLY A 110 3.98 -9.26 27.14
N ASP A 111 4.27 -10.51 26.78
CA ASP A 111 5.60 -10.91 26.36
C ASP A 111 6.04 -10.26 25.05
N THR A 112 7.28 -9.77 25.05
CA THR A 112 7.98 -9.32 23.85
C THR A 112 8.92 -10.42 23.36
N THR A 113 8.63 -10.97 22.19
CA THR A 113 9.47 -11.99 21.55
C THR A 113 10.31 -11.38 20.45
N THR A 114 11.63 -11.56 20.55
CA THR A 114 12.57 -11.14 19.49
C THR A 114 12.70 -12.25 18.45
N GLY A 115 12.72 -11.89 17.18
CA GLY A 115 12.84 -12.82 16.05
C GLY A 115 12.62 -12.10 14.74
N PHE A 116 12.79 -12.80 13.63
CA PHE A 116 12.50 -12.26 12.31
C PHE A 116 11.06 -12.58 11.91
N TYR A 117 10.28 -11.53 11.65
CA TYR A 117 8.87 -11.63 11.26
C TYR A 117 8.64 -10.88 9.95
N ARG A 118 8.08 -11.61 9.00
CA ARG A 118 7.76 -11.10 7.67
C ARG A 118 6.25 -10.98 7.52
N LEU A 119 5.78 -9.77 7.26
CA LEU A 119 4.40 -9.48 6.94
C LEU A 119 4.31 -8.92 5.53
N TYR A 120 3.36 -9.39 4.73
CA TYR A 120 3.16 -8.87 3.39
C TYR A 120 1.69 -8.67 3.09
N ASP A 121 1.42 -7.72 2.22
CA ASP A 121 0.11 -7.52 1.60
C ASP A 121 0.25 -7.16 0.13
N TYR A 122 -0.85 -7.30 -0.59
CA TYR A 122 -0.94 -6.88 -1.97
C TYR A 122 -2.35 -6.41 -2.32
N SER A 123 -2.42 -5.55 -3.31
CA SER A 123 -3.68 -5.06 -3.87
C SER A 123 -3.59 -4.99 -5.39
N PHE A 124 -4.73 -5.10 -6.04
CA PHE A 124 -4.88 -4.96 -7.49
C PHE A 124 -5.82 -3.82 -7.81
N SER A 125 -5.52 -3.10 -8.86
CA SER A 125 -6.44 -2.13 -9.43
C SER A 125 -6.38 -2.18 -10.95
N VAL A 126 -7.52 -1.89 -11.58
CA VAL A 126 -7.63 -1.72 -13.03
C VAL A 126 -8.44 -0.47 -13.27
N SER A 127 -7.90 0.46 -14.04
CA SER A 127 -8.64 1.62 -14.51
C SER A 127 -8.77 1.61 -16.02
N ALA A 128 -9.94 1.98 -16.50
CA ALA A 128 -10.21 2.19 -17.93
C ALA A 128 -10.68 3.63 -18.14
N THR A 129 -10.06 4.31 -19.07
CA THR A 129 -10.38 5.70 -19.41
C THR A 129 -10.44 5.89 -20.92
N THR A 130 -11.33 6.76 -21.36
CA THR A 130 -11.42 7.16 -22.77
C THR A 130 -11.65 8.66 -22.88
N LYS A 131 -11.47 9.22 -24.07
CA LYS A 131 -11.76 10.62 -24.34
C LYS A 131 -12.86 10.72 -25.39
N LEU A 132 -13.93 11.41 -25.04
CA LEU A 132 -15.04 11.72 -25.91
C LEU A 132 -14.96 13.19 -26.33
N TYR A 133 -15.06 13.43 -27.60
CA TYR A 133 -14.98 14.78 -28.16
C TYR A 133 -16.29 15.17 -28.78
N GLY A 134 -16.86 16.28 -28.35
CA GLY A 134 -17.95 16.97 -29.01
C GLY A 134 -17.45 18.28 -29.62
N THR A 135 -17.69 18.53 -30.89
CA THR A 135 -17.34 19.80 -31.51
C THR A 135 -18.61 20.41 -32.11
N TYR A 136 -18.91 21.66 -31.69
CA TYR A 136 -19.97 22.45 -32.26
C TYR A 136 -19.38 23.60 -33.02
N GLN A 137 -19.76 23.76 -34.30
CA GLN A 137 -19.30 24.84 -35.16
C GLN A 137 -20.41 25.89 -35.30
N PHE A 138 -20.09 27.12 -35.02
CA PHE A 138 -20.97 28.27 -35.25
C PHE A 138 -20.86 28.77 -36.68
N LYS A 139 -21.78 29.68 -37.07
CA LYS A 139 -21.70 30.36 -38.39
C LYS A 139 -20.38 31.12 -38.51
N LYS A 140 -19.80 31.16 -39.71
CA LYS A 140 -18.52 31.80 -40.01
C LYS A 140 -18.45 33.29 -39.63
N THR A 141 -19.60 33.95 -39.46
CA THR A 141 -19.73 35.36 -39.04
C THR A 141 -19.75 35.53 -37.50
N ALA A 142 -19.79 34.50 -36.74
CA ALA A 142 -19.81 34.56 -35.27
C ALA A 142 -18.42 34.86 -34.72
N ALA A 143 -18.33 35.62 -33.63
CA ALA A 143 -17.08 35.92 -32.93
C ALA A 143 -16.37 34.65 -32.41
N VAL A 144 -17.14 33.62 -32.03
CA VAL A 144 -16.64 32.28 -31.69
C VAL A 144 -17.04 31.34 -32.81
N GLN A 145 -16.06 30.77 -33.50
CA GLN A 145 -16.31 29.93 -34.67
C GLN A 145 -16.56 28.48 -34.32
N ALA A 146 -15.96 27.97 -33.25
CA ALA A 146 -16.17 26.60 -32.80
C ALA A 146 -16.01 26.48 -31.30
N PHE A 147 -16.75 25.54 -30.70
CA PHE A 147 -16.60 25.11 -29.33
C PHE A 147 -16.32 23.61 -29.31
N ARG A 148 -15.23 23.23 -28.67
CA ARG A 148 -14.86 21.82 -28.50
C ARG A 148 -14.99 21.43 -27.04
N HIS A 149 -15.84 20.44 -26.78
CA HIS A 149 -16.01 19.85 -25.46
C HIS A 149 -15.29 18.50 -25.39
N THR A 150 -14.56 18.28 -24.31
CA THR A 150 -13.85 17.02 -24.10
C THR A 150 -14.31 16.42 -22.77
N LEU A 151 -14.86 15.22 -22.82
CA LEU A 151 -15.24 14.42 -21.66
C LEU A 151 -14.27 13.25 -21.52
N THR A 152 -13.80 13.04 -20.31
CA THR A 152 -12.89 11.94 -19.97
C THR A 152 -13.53 11.05 -18.90
N PRO A 153 -14.42 10.11 -19.29
CA PRO A 153 -14.95 9.13 -18.35
C PRO A 153 -13.86 8.14 -17.95
N THR A 154 -13.86 7.78 -16.66
CA THR A 154 -12.97 6.78 -16.07
C THR A 154 -13.78 5.83 -15.22
N ILE A 155 -13.55 4.54 -15.36
CA ILE A 155 -14.03 3.49 -14.47
C ILE A 155 -12.81 2.80 -13.83
N SER A 156 -12.84 2.57 -12.53
CA SER A 156 -11.78 1.88 -11.83
C SER A 156 -12.34 0.80 -10.92
N PHE A 157 -11.65 -0.33 -10.89
CA PHE A 157 -11.90 -1.45 -9.98
C PHE A 157 -10.67 -1.63 -9.08
N ASN A 158 -10.89 -1.74 -7.77
CA ASN A 158 -9.84 -2.00 -6.79
C ASN A 158 -10.20 -3.24 -5.99
N TYR A 159 -9.19 -4.06 -5.68
CA TYR A 159 -9.36 -5.27 -4.89
C TYR A 159 -8.17 -5.48 -3.95
N ARG A 160 -8.47 -5.81 -2.69
CA ARG A 160 -7.50 -6.23 -1.69
C ARG A 160 -8.05 -7.44 -0.94
N PRO A 161 -7.27 -8.56 -0.84
CA PRO A 161 -7.63 -9.72 -0.03
C PRO A 161 -7.73 -9.39 1.45
N ASP A 162 -8.33 -10.30 2.20
CA ASP A 162 -8.37 -10.24 3.66
C ASP A 162 -7.06 -10.80 4.25
N PHE A 163 -6.19 -9.91 4.74
CA PHE A 163 -4.98 -10.27 5.45
C PHE A 163 -5.20 -10.52 6.95
N GLY A 164 -6.42 -10.34 7.43
CA GLY A 164 -6.85 -10.74 8.78
C GLY A 164 -7.20 -12.21 8.91
N ALA A 165 -7.20 -12.98 7.81
CA ALA A 165 -7.48 -14.41 7.84
C ALA A 165 -6.39 -15.18 8.62
N ALA A 166 -6.82 -16.23 9.35
CA ALA A 166 -5.95 -17.02 10.25
C ALA A 166 -4.69 -17.58 9.56
N LYS A 167 -4.76 -17.90 8.28
CA LYS A 167 -3.63 -18.41 7.49
C LYS A 167 -2.40 -17.51 7.44
N TYR A 168 -2.57 -16.21 7.64
CA TYR A 168 -1.47 -15.24 7.65
C TYR A 168 -0.81 -15.09 9.01
N GLY A 169 -1.53 -15.38 10.10
CA GLY A 169 -1.01 -15.28 11.47
C GLY A 169 -0.72 -13.85 11.94
N TYR A 170 -1.24 -12.82 11.24
CA TYR A 170 -0.97 -11.42 11.57
C TYR A 170 -1.82 -10.89 12.71
N TYR A 171 -2.90 -11.59 13.06
CA TYR A 171 -3.86 -11.17 14.07
C TYR A 171 -4.11 -12.28 15.08
N LYS A 172 -4.32 -11.88 16.32
CA LYS A 172 -4.70 -12.70 17.46
C LYS A 172 -5.92 -12.10 18.18
N TYR A 173 -6.44 -12.81 19.13
CA TYR A 173 -7.51 -12.34 20.00
C TYR A 173 -7.01 -12.27 21.43
N VAL A 174 -7.48 -11.27 22.20
CA VAL A 174 -7.22 -11.07 23.61
C VAL A 174 -8.53 -10.70 24.29
N GLN A 175 -8.72 -11.14 25.53
CA GLN A 175 -9.83 -10.68 26.35
C GLN A 175 -9.73 -9.16 26.52
N SER A 176 -10.85 -8.45 26.39
CA SER A 176 -10.88 -6.98 26.40
C SER A 176 -11.63 -6.37 27.57
N ASP A 177 -12.41 -7.17 28.32
CA ASP A 177 -13.19 -6.73 29.46
C ASP A 177 -13.39 -7.84 30.50
N THR A 178 -14.02 -7.48 31.62
CA THR A 178 -14.32 -8.40 32.71
C THR A 178 -15.41 -9.43 32.39
N LEU A 179 -16.15 -9.25 31.29
CA LEU A 179 -17.20 -10.18 30.85
C LEU A 179 -16.67 -11.27 29.94
N GLY A 180 -15.36 -11.24 29.61
CA GLY A 180 -14.72 -12.21 28.72
C GLY A 180 -14.86 -11.91 27.24
N ASN A 181 -15.31 -10.72 26.85
CA ASN A 181 -15.36 -10.34 25.44
C ASN A 181 -13.96 -10.31 24.82
N MET A 182 -13.85 -10.82 23.59
CA MET A 182 -12.58 -10.91 22.87
C MET A 182 -12.43 -9.79 21.88
N ARG A 183 -11.25 -9.14 21.87
CA ARG A 183 -10.87 -8.13 20.89
C ARG A 183 -9.72 -8.65 20.00
N ARG A 184 -9.86 -8.44 18.70
CA ARG A 184 -8.77 -8.72 17.77
C ARG A 184 -7.69 -7.65 17.85
N TYR A 185 -6.44 -8.07 17.88
CA TYR A 185 -5.26 -7.21 17.84
C TYR A 185 -4.19 -7.83 16.95
N SER A 186 -3.14 -7.07 16.65
CA SER A 186 -1.96 -7.63 16.01
C SER A 186 -0.74 -7.49 16.92
N PRO A 187 0.08 -8.56 17.08
CA PRO A 187 1.34 -8.46 17.81
C PRO A 187 2.34 -7.47 17.18
N PHE A 188 2.05 -7.00 15.97
CA PHE A 188 2.89 -6.06 15.20
C PHE A 188 2.30 -4.65 15.11
N GLU A 189 1.18 -4.35 15.80
CA GLU A 189 0.51 -3.05 15.66
C GLU A 189 1.34 -1.87 16.17
N GLU A 190 2.29 -2.13 17.08
CA GLU A 190 3.26 -1.13 17.51
C GLU A 190 4.47 -1.00 16.57
N GLY A 191 4.53 -1.80 15.52
CA GLY A 191 5.59 -1.77 14.53
C GLY A 191 5.61 -0.45 13.74
N LEU A 192 6.78 -0.10 13.22
CA LEU A 192 7.03 1.20 12.57
C LEU A 192 6.18 1.42 11.31
N TYR A 193 5.86 0.36 10.59
CA TYR A 193 5.18 0.40 9.29
C TYR A 193 3.75 -0.15 9.32
N GLY A 194 3.20 -0.40 10.51
CA GLY A 194 1.84 -0.92 10.68
C GLY A 194 1.68 -2.37 10.24
N VAL A 195 0.45 -2.81 10.12
CA VAL A 195 0.07 -4.20 9.84
C VAL A 195 -0.78 -4.25 8.57
N PRO A 196 -0.65 -5.33 7.76
CA PRO A 196 -1.58 -5.58 6.66
C PRO A 196 -3.03 -5.54 7.13
N SER A 197 -3.87 -4.79 6.44
CA SER A 197 -5.24 -4.54 6.90
C SER A 197 -6.08 -5.82 6.87
N ALA A 198 -6.81 -6.04 7.93
CA ALA A 198 -7.83 -7.09 8.00
C ALA A 198 -9.09 -6.67 7.21
N GLY A 199 -9.79 -7.69 6.70
CA GLY A 199 -10.98 -7.52 5.89
C GLY A 199 -10.67 -7.40 4.39
N ARG A 200 -11.48 -8.08 3.60
CA ARG A 200 -11.46 -7.97 2.14
C ARG A 200 -12.07 -6.64 1.72
N SER A 201 -11.45 -5.98 0.77
CA SER A 201 -11.98 -4.76 0.17
C SER A 201 -12.08 -4.92 -1.34
N ALA A 202 -13.24 -4.59 -1.89
CA ALA A 202 -13.45 -4.48 -3.33
C ALA A 202 -14.34 -3.27 -3.59
N GLY A 203 -14.02 -2.51 -4.62
CA GLY A 203 -14.78 -1.32 -4.97
C GLY A 203 -14.68 -0.98 -6.44
N ILE A 204 -15.76 -0.38 -6.95
CA ILE A 204 -15.81 0.22 -8.28
C ILE A 204 -16.03 1.71 -8.09
N SER A 205 -15.28 2.51 -8.82
CA SER A 205 -15.42 3.97 -8.83
C SER A 205 -15.60 4.47 -10.27
N PHE A 206 -16.42 5.49 -10.42
CA PHE A 206 -16.66 6.18 -11.68
C PHE A 206 -16.22 7.63 -11.53
N GLY A 207 -15.51 8.12 -12.52
CA GLY A 207 -15.09 9.50 -12.60
C GLY A 207 -15.45 10.08 -13.97
N LEU A 208 -15.77 11.37 -13.99
CA LEU A 208 -15.97 12.14 -15.21
C LEU A 208 -15.23 13.46 -15.07
N THR A 209 -14.28 13.67 -15.95
CA THR A 209 -13.54 14.94 -16.05
C THR A 209 -13.91 15.63 -17.34
N GLN A 210 -14.12 16.93 -17.22
CA GLN A 210 -14.48 17.82 -18.34
C GLN A 210 -13.39 18.86 -18.52
#